data_619d33aeded53e1698123c8d0d06ba9c
#
_entry.id   619d33aeded53e1698123c8d0d06ba9c
#
_cell.length_a   1.000
_cell.length_b   1.000
_cell.length_c   1.000
_cell.angle_alpha   90.00
_cell.angle_beta   90.00
_cell.angle_gamma   90.00
#
_symmetry.space_group_name_H-M   'P 1'
#
loop_
_entity.id
_entity.type
_entity.pdbx_description
1 polymer ?
#
loop_
_entity_poly.entity_id
_entity_poly.type
_entity_poly.pdbx_seq_one_letter_code
_entity_poly.pdbx_strand_id
1 'polypeptide(L)'
;SSGFMSGKPFCKCTHCAISPSGDIFVSDGYNNACIHHFNPNGKHIKSWGQSGAGPGEFNLPHNICCDNDEWIYVADRENSRIQVFDTSGNFETQINNMHRPSGLAITGGSSPDCIVGELASYLEVNKDFPNLGPFVSFFDKRGSLLSKLDKGTGPGVLPGQFISPHSIAIDSLGDLYIGDVA
;
A
#
# COMPACT_ATOMS: atom_id res chain seq x y z
N SER A 1 19.31 -14.10 10.77
CA SER A 1 18.33 -13.01 10.62
C SER A 1 19.02 -11.68 10.88
N SER A 2 18.79 -10.72 10.02
CA SER A 2 19.25 -9.35 10.24
C SER A 2 18.56 -8.74 11.46
N GLY A 3 19.24 -7.86 12.19
CA GLY A 3 18.64 -7.10 13.28
C GLY A 3 17.56 -6.13 12.80
N PHE A 4 16.75 -5.64 13.72
CA PHE A 4 15.75 -4.61 13.45
C PHE A 4 16.40 -3.40 12.77
N MET A 5 15.75 -2.86 11.73
CA MET A 5 16.25 -1.73 10.91
C MET A 5 17.62 -1.95 10.25
N SER A 6 18.02 -3.21 10.08
CA SER A 6 19.34 -3.50 9.47
C SER A 6 19.40 -3.21 7.96
N GLY A 7 18.25 -3.26 7.26
CA GLY A 7 18.18 -3.17 5.80
C GLY A 7 18.93 -4.28 5.06
N LYS A 8 19.44 -5.29 5.75
CA LYS A 8 20.32 -6.34 5.18
C LYS A 8 20.16 -7.67 5.91
N PRO A 9 19.84 -8.72 5.20
CA PRO A 9 19.04 -8.77 3.99
C PRO A 9 17.60 -8.32 4.30
N PHE A 10 16.58 -8.92 3.77
CA PHE A 10 15.19 -8.65 4.15
C PHE A 10 14.93 -8.90 5.64
N CYS A 11 14.11 -8.07 6.25
CA CYS A 11 13.70 -8.24 7.64
C CYS A 11 12.18 -8.12 7.79
N LYS A 12 11.46 -9.19 7.47
CA LYS A 12 10.00 -9.30 7.46
C LYS A 12 9.36 -8.40 6.40
N CYS A 13 9.67 -8.68 5.14
CA CYS A 13 9.03 -8.05 3.98
C CYS A 13 7.52 -8.15 4.06
N THR A 14 6.85 -7.14 3.55
CA THR A 14 5.41 -6.99 3.61
C THR A 14 4.73 -7.37 2.29
N HIS A 15 5.30 -6.94 1.15
CA HIS A 15 4.72 -7.19 -0.17
C HIS A 15 5.77 -7.08 -1.28
N CYS A 16 5.41 -7.48 -2.52
CA CYS A 16 6.23 -7.25 -3.71
C CYS A 16 5.35 -6.90 -4.91
N ALA A 17 5.93 -6.16 -5.86
CA ALA A 17 5.33 -5.82 -7.14
C ALA A 17 6.32 -6.02 -8.27
N ILE A 18 5.81 -6.29 -9.46
CA ILE A 18 6.58 -6.36 -10.70
C ILE A 18 6.12 -5.22 -11.60
N SER A 19 7.05 -4.40 -12.08
CA SER A 19 6.75 -3.32 -13.01
C SER A 19 6.57 -3.84 -14.45
N PRO A 20 6.02 -3.03 -15.37
CA PRO A 20 5.91 -3.39 -16.78
C PRO A 20 7.24 -3.79 -17.45
N SER A 21 8.36 -3.22 -17.03
CA SER A 21 9.71 -3.59 -17.50
C SER A 21 10.21 -4.93 -16.94
N GLY A 22 9.48 -5.50 -15.95
CA GLY A 22 9.85 -6.73 -15.26
C GLY A 22 10.72 -6.53 -14.02
N ASP A 23 11.03 -5.30 -13.64
CA ASP A 23 11.74 -5.00 -12.41
C ASP A 23 10.89 -5.35 -11.18
N ILE A 24 11.54 -5.83 -10.13
CA ILE A 24 10.88 -6.31 -8.93
C ILE A 24 11.14 -5.32 -7.79
N PHE A 25 10.06 -4.86 -7.18
CA PHE A 25 10.09 -3.98 -6.01
C PHE A 25 9.53 -4.71 -4.79
N VAL A 26 10.23 -4.61 -3.67
CA VAL A 26 9.85 -5.29 -2.42
C VAL A 26 9.77 -4.27 -1.30
N SER A 27 8.61 -4.16 -0.68
CA SER A 27 8.46 -3.41 0.58
C SER A 27 8.92 -4.27 1.75
N ASP A 28 9.78 -3.71 2.59
CA ASP A 28 10.34 -4.38 3.77
C ASP A 28 10.00 -3.53 5.01
N GLY A 29 8.79 -3.75 5.55
CA GLY A 29 8.16 -2.81 6.48
C GLY A 29 8.04 -3.27 7.92
N TYR A 30 7.93 -4.57 8.22
CA TYR A 30 7.69 -4.97 9.61
C TYR A 30 8.88 -4.78 10.55
N ASN A 31 10.11 -4.92 10.05
CA ASN A 31 11.31 -4.69 10.85
C ASN A 31 12.34 -3.77 10.17
N ASN A 32 12.05 -3.34 8.94
CA ASN A 32 12.77 -2.30 8.22
C ASN A 32 11.79 -1.19 7.81
N ALA A 33 12.27 -0.13 7.17
CA ALA A 33 11.47 0.96 6.62
C ALA A 33 12.02 1.34 5.24
N CYS A 34 12.08 0.36 4.34
CA CYS A 34 12.70 0.56 3.03
C CYS A 34 12.01 -0.24 1.93
N ILE A 35 12.32 0.14 0.70
CA ILE A 35 11.95 -0.54 -0.52
C ILE A 35 13.24 -1.07 -1.16
N HIS A 36 13.19 -2.30 -1.65
CA HIS A 36 14.28 -2.91 -2.40
C HIS A 36 13.90 -3.04 -3.87
N HIS A 37 14.81 -2.70 -4.77
CA HIS A 37 14.68 -2.79 -6.21
C HIS A 37 15.64 -3.86 -6.75
N PHE A 38 15.09 -4.78 -7.53
CA PHE A 38 15.81 -5.84 -8.24
C PHE A 38 15.45 -5.77 -9.72
N ASN A 39 16.41 -6.14 -10.59
CA ASN A 39 16.11 -6.32 -12.00
C ASN A 39 15.31 -7.62 -12.25
N PRO A 40 14.84 -7.89 -13.48
CA PRO A 40 14.05 -9.09 -13.81
C PRO A 40 14.78 -10.42 -13.53
N ASN A 41 16.12 -10.41 -13.46
CA ASN A 41 16.91 -11.58 -13.14
C ASN A 41 17.17 -11.76 -11.63
N GLY A 42 16.53 -10.94 -10.78
CA GLY A 42 16.68 -10.99 -9.33
C GLY A 42 17.98 -10.39 -8.79
N LYS A 43 18.75 -9.67 -9.63
CA LYS A 43 19.93 -8.95 -9.16
C LYS A 43 19.50 -7.67 -8.46
N HIS A 44 19.94 -7.49 -7.20
CA HIS A 44 19.70 -6.27 -6.44
C HIS A 44 20.34 -5.07 -7.13
N ILE A 45 19.57 -4.03 -7.35
CA ILE A 45 19.98 -2.75 -7.93
C ILE A 45 20.26 -1.75 -6.83
N LYS A 46 19.27 -1.50 -5.96
CA LYS A 46 19.37 -0.56 -4.85
C LYS A 46 18.26 -0.77 -3.81
N SER A 47 18.37 -0.02 -2.73
CA SER A 47 17.30 0.16 -1.75
C SER A 47 17.20 1.63 -1.37
N TRP A 48 15.99 2.07 -1.02
CA TRP A 48 15.75 3.43 -0.51
C TRP A 48 14.74 3.42 0.61
N GLY A 49 14.67 4.52 1.34
CA GLY A 49 13.81 4.71 2.49
C GLY A 49 14.52 4.50 3.81
N GLN A 50 13.98 5.14 4.80
CA GLN A 50 14.38 5.05 6.21
C GLN A 50 13.16 5.32 7.08
N SER A 51 13.27 5.07 8.38
CA SER A 51 12.20 5.34 9.34
C SER A 51 11.94 6.83 9.46
N GLY A 52 10.68 7.24 9.36
CA GLY A 52 10.26 8.63 9.52
C GLY A 52 8.91 8.93 8.87
N ALA A 53 8.58 10.22 8.75
CA ALA A 53 7.33 10.71 8.18
C ALA A 53 7.52 11.73 7.03
N GLY A 54 8.76 12.06 6.69
CA GLY A 54 9.09 12.93 5.54
C GLY A 54 8.89 12.23 4.19
N PRO A 55 9.04 12.95 3.06
CA PRO A 55 9.08 12.33 1.75
C PRO A 55 10.21 11.30 1.62
N GLY A 56 9.88 10.09 1.16
CA GLY A 56 10.83 8.98 1.06
C GLY A 56 11.17 8.30 2.39
N GLU A 57 10.62 8.76 3.50
CA GLU A 57 10.67 8.07 4.79
C GLU A 57 9.40 7.26 5.01
N PHE A 58 9.47 6.19 5.79
CA PHE A 58 8.36 5.27 5.99
C PHE A 58 8.14 4.94 7.47
N ASN A 59 6.88 4.69 7.79
CA ASN A 59 6.48 4.04 9.02
C ASN A 59 5.64 2.81 8.67
N LEU A 60 6.32 1.68 8.53
CA LEU A 60 5.76 0.41 8.09
C LEU A 60 5.23 0.45 6.64
N PRO A 61 6.13 0.56 5.62
CA PRO A 61 5.74 0.39 4.22
C PRO A 61 5.14 -1.00 4.04
N HIS A 62 3.88 -1.06 3.60
CA HIS A 62 3.11 -2.29 3.58
C HIS A 62 2.95 -2.82 2.16
N ASN A 63 1.83 -2.58 1.49
CA ASN A 63 1.69 -3.00 0.10
C ASN A 63 2.41 -2.05 -0.85
N ILE A 64 2.82 -2.60 -1.97
CA ILE A 64 3.50 -1.90 -3.07
C ILE A 64 2.89 -2.36 -4.38
N CYS A 65 2.68 -1.47 -5.33
CA CYS A 65 2.27 -1.79 -6.70
C CYS A 65 2.91 -0.83 -7.70
N CYS A 66 2.88 -1.20 -8.98
CA CYS A 66 3.36 -0.39 -10.08
C CYS A 66 2.22 -0.15 -11.06
N ASP A 67 2.15 1.03 -11.66
CA ASP A 67 1.25 1.31 -12.76
C ASP A 67 1.91 1.04 -14.12
N ASN A 68 1.17 1.28 -15.20
CA ASN A 68 1.64 1.05 -16.57
C ASN A 68 2.71 2.07 -17.04
N ASP A 69 2.82 3.20 -16.35
CA ASP A 69 3.79 4.26 -16.62
C ASP A 69 5.04 4.12 -15.70
N GLU A 70 5.18 2.96 -15.04
CA GLU A 70 6.31 2.61 -14.17
C GLU A 70 6.38 3.43 -12.85
N TRP A 71 5.30 4.09 -12.44
CA TRP A 71 5.24 4.70 -11.12
C TRP A 71 5.03 3.64 -10.04
N ILE A 72 5.71 3.83 -8.92
CA ILE A 72 5.72 2.91 -7.79
C ILE A 72 4.92 3.53 -6.65
N TYR A 73 3.84 2.86 -6.27
CA TYR A 73 2.94 3.27 -5.19
C TYR A 73 3.21 2.42 -3.95
N VAL A 74 3.45 3.05 -2.82
CA VAL A 74 3.75 2.39 -1.55
C VAL A 74 2.77 2.81 -0.47
N ALA A 75 2.07 1.84 0.09
CA ALA A 75 1.23 2.05 1.27
C ALA A 75 2.11 2.26 2.51
N ASP A 76 2.27 3.51 2.92
CA ASP A 76 3.01 3.93 4.11
C ASP A 76 2.06 3.91 5.30
N ARG A 77 1.80 2.69 5.81
CA ARG A 77 0.65 2.31 6.62
C ARG A 77 0.46 3.16 7.86
N GLU A 78 1.45 3.26 8.70
CA GLU A 78 1.31 3.99 9.97
C GLU A 78 1.50 5.50 9.82
N ASN A 79 1.94 5.97 8.65
CA ASN A 79 1.88 7.38 8.26
C ASN A 79 0.56 7.76 7.56
N SER A 80 -0.36 6.79 7.38
CA SER A 80 -1.71 7.02 6.82
C SER A 80 -1.69 7.71 5.45
N ARG A 81 -0.82 7.24 4.54
CA ARG A 81 -0.66 7.79 3.19
C ARG A 81 -0.20 6.73 2.18
N ILE A 82 -0.37 7.02 0.91
CA ILE A 82 0.36 6.36 -0.19
C ILE A 82 1.46 7.33 -0.66
N GLN A 83 2.68 6.87 -0.79
CA GLN A 83 3.75 7.62 -1.45
C GLN A 83 3.98 7.07 -2.87
N VAL A 84 4.29 7.97 -3.81
CA VAL A 84 4.54 7.64 -5.22
C VAL A 84 5.99 7.99 -5.57
N PHE A 85 6.66 7.06 -6.25
CA PHE A 85 8.08 7.18 -6.62
C PHE A 85 8.26 6.83 -8.10
N ASP A 86 9.33 7.37 -8.70
CA ASP A 86 9.85 6.84 -9.95
C ASP A 86 10.64 5.53 -9.73
N THR A 87 11.02 4.82 -10.79
CA THR A 87 11.83 3.59 -10.72
C THR A 87 13.23 3.84 -10.12
N SER A 88 13.67 5.10 -10.09
CA SER A 88 14.88 5.51 -9.42
C SER A 88 14.68 5.74 -7.91
N GLY A 89 13.48 5.54 -7.36
CA GLY A 89 13.14 5.75 -5.96
C GLY A 89 13.14 7.22 -5.55
N ASN A 90 13.05 8.14 -6.50
CA ASN A 90 12.83 9.54 -6.18
C ASN A 90 11.35 9.75 -5.86
N PHE A 91 11.10 10.44 -4.75
CA PHE A 91 9.75 10.81 -4.34
C PHE A 91 9.13 11.79 -5.34
N GLU A 92 7.92 11.51 -5.81
CA GLU A 92 7.16 12.38 -6.71
C GLU A 92 6.02 13.08 -5.97
N THR A 93 5.14 12.31 -5.37
CA THR A 93 3.93 12.83 -4.71
C THR A 93 3.41 11.87 -3.65
N GLN A 94 2.33 12.28 -2.97
CA GLN A 94 1.64 11.41 -2.02
C GLN A 94 0.13 11.62 -2.06
N ILE A 95 -0.62 10.57 -1.71
CA ILE A 95 -2.06 10.57 -1.51
C ILE A 95 -2.32 10.46 -0.02
N ASN A 96 -3.08 11.40 0.52
CA ASN A 96 -3.41 11.49 1.93
C ASN A 96 -4.92 11.23 2.17
N ASN A 97 -5.40 11.53 3.37
CA ASN A 97 -6.81 11.43 3.77
C ASN A 97 -7.35 9.99 3.77
N MET A 98 -6.53 9.06 4.22
CA MET A 98 -6.86 7.65 4.44
C MET A 98 -6.40 7.20 5.81
N HIS A 99 -6.92 6.07 6.29
CA HIS A 99 -6.53 5.51 7.58
C HIS A 99 -5.80 4.17 7.40
N ARG A 100 -4.54 4.11 7.80
CA ARG A 100 -3.72 2.89 7.84
C ARG A 100 -3.84 2.04 6.56
N PRO A 101 -3.44 2.55 5.37
CA PRO A 101 -3.53 1.81 4.12
C PRO A 101 -2.70 0.52 4.17
N SER A 102 -3.34 -0.60 3.86
CA SER A 102 -2.69 -1.91 3.85
C SER A 102 -2.79 -2.55 2.47
N GLY A 103 -3.98 -2.93 2.03
CA GLY A 103 -4.20 -3.39 0.67
C GLY A 103 -4.04 -2.25 -0.34
N LEU A 104 -3.42 -2.53 -1.49
CA LEU A 104 -3.19 -1.54 -2.52
C LEU A 104 -3.24 -2.18 -3.90
N ALA A 105 -4.00 -1.58 -4.81
CA ALA A 105 -3.99 -1.91 -6.22
C ALA A 105 -4.16 -0.65 -7.06
N ILE A 106 -3.62 -0.66 -8.28
CA ILE A 106 -3.77 0.41 -9.26
C ILE A 106 -4.51 -0.14 -10.46
N THR A 107 -5.56 0.56 -10.92
CA THR A 107 -6.25 0.20 -12.15
C THR A 107 -5.37 0.48 -13.37
N GLY A 108 -5.61 -0.24 -14.46
CA GLY A 108 -4.96 0.05 -15.73
C GLY A 108 -5.52 1.31 -16.40
N GLY A 109 -4.86 1.74 -17.49
CA GLY A 109 -5.31 2.83 -18.36
C GLY A 109 -4.55 4.14 -18.18
N SER A 110 -4.97 5.17 -18.92
CA SER A 110 -4.30 6.47 -18.94
C SER A 110 -4.60 7.37 -17.73
N SER A 111 -5.54 6.99 -16.89
CA SER A 111 -5.88 7.68 -15.65
C SER A 111 -6.16 6.62 -14.57
N PRO A 112 -5.10 6.00 -14.04
CA PRO A 112 -5.26 4.92 -13.08
C PRO A 112 -5.86 5.43 -11.76
N ASP A 113 -6.81 4.65 -11.24
CA ASP A 113 -7.34 4.86 -9.91
C ASP A 113 -6.55 4.04 -8.91
N CYS A 114 -6.35 4.58 -7.73
CA CYS A 114 -5.71 3.92 -6.60
C CYS A 114 -6.78 3.32 -5.69
N ILE A 115 -6.78 1.99 -5.54
CA ILE A 115 -7.72 1.27 -4.68
C ILE A 115 -6.98 0.86 -3.41
N VAL A 116 -7.51 1.27 -2.27
CA VAL A 116 -6.83 1.17 -0.98
C VAL A 116 -7.70 0.42 0.02
N GLY A 117 -7.16 -0.66 0.58
CA GLY A 117 -7.72 -1.31 1.77
C GLY A 117 -7.23 -0.59 3.03
N GLU A 118 -8.16 0.07 3.72
CA GLU A 118 -7.88 0.79 4.95
C GLU A 118 -8.21 -0.07 6.16
N LEU A 119 -7.24 -0.27 7.05
CA LEU A 119 -7.45 -1.04 8.26
C LEU A 119 -8.29 -0.26 9.27
N ALA A 120 -9.05 -0.99 10.09
CA ALA A 120 -9.73 -0.42 11.24
C ALA A 120 -8.76 0.17 12.25
N SER A 121 -9.24 1.07 13.10
CA SER A 121 -8.51 1.49 14.29
C SER A 121 -8.41 0.33 15.28
N TYR A 122 -7.21 0.09 15.79
CA TYR A 122 -6.97 -0.88 16.86
C TYR A 122 -7.09 -0.25 18.25
N LEU A 123 -7.05 1.08 18.36
CA LEU A 123 -7.22 1.79 19.61
C LEU A 123 -8.69 1.86 19.97
N GLU A 124 -9.06 1.41 21.18
CA GLU A 124 -10.44 1.38 21.66
C GLU A 124 -11.11 2.75 21.55
N VAL A 125 -10.41 3.82 21.92
CA VAL A 125 -10.88 5.20 21.87
C VAL A 125 -11.27 5.67 20.45
N ASN A 126 -10.76 5.00 19.42
CA ASN A 126 -10.97 5.38 18.02
C ASN A 126 -11.94 4.46 17.26
N LYS A 127 -12.43 3.37 17.88
CA LYS A 127 -13.25 2.36 17.20
C LYS A 127 -14.61 2.89 16.71
N ASP A 128 -15.15 3.87 17.37
CA ASP A 128 -16.46 4.43 17.05
C ASP A 128 -16.39 5.61 16.06
N PHE A 129 -15.19 5.97 15.60
CA PHE A 129 -15.04 7.05 14.62
C PHE A 129 -15.31 6.53 13.20
N PRO A 130 -16.31 7.09 12.50
CA PRO A 130 -16.78 6.52 11.21
C PRO A 130 -15.79 6.65 10.05
N ASN A 131 -14.70 7.41 10.23
CA ASN A 131 -13.71 7.64 9.18
C ASN A 131 -12.41 6.83 9.34
N LEU A 132 -12.34 5.92 10.30
CA LEU A 132 -11.12 5.21 10.65
C LEU A 132 -11.13 3.72 10.22
N GLY A 133 -11.76 3.40 9.10
CA GLY A 133 -11.82 2.04 8.56
C GLY A 133 -12.69 1.08 9.38
N PRO A 134 -12.84 -0.18 8.97
CA PRO A 134 -12.25 -0.77 7.77
C PRO A 134 -13.03 -0.38 6.50
N PHE A 135 -12.33 0.04 5.46
CA PHE A 135 -12.93 0.42 4.16
C PHE A 135 -12.11 -0.10 3.00
N VAL A 136 -12.72 -0.13 1.81
CA VAL A 136 -11.99 -0.10 0.54
C VAL A 136 -12.32 1.22 -0.13
N SER A 137 -11.32 2.07 -0.28
CA SER A 137 -11.45 3.43 -0.82
C SER A 137 -10.85 3.52 -2.21
N PHE A 138 -11.47 4.33 -3.06
CA PHE A 138 -11.06 4.58 -4.44
C PHE A 138 -10.64 6.04 -4.55
N PHE A 139 -9.42 6.27 -5.00
CA PHE A 139 -8.85 7.60 -5.22
C PHE A 139 -8.48 7.78 -6.68
N ASP A 140 -8.66 8.98 -7.22
CA ASP A 140 -8.08 9.34 -8.50
C ASP A 140 -6.55 9.55 -8.38
N LYS A 141 -5.87 9.67 -9.51
CA LYS A 141 -4.42 9.93 -9.55
C LYS A 141 -3.97 11.24 -8.88
N ARG A 142 -4.90 12.14 -8.57
CA ARG A 142 -4.64 13.40 -7.85
C ARG A 142 -4.82 13.25 -6.35
N GLY A 143 -5.25 12.06 -5.92
CA GLY A 143 -5.52 11.76 -4.52
C GLY A 143 -6.89 12.23 -4.03
N SER A 144 -7.82 12.55 -4.95
CA SER A 144 -9.20 12.85 -4.58
C SER A 144 -9.97 11.56 -4.33
N LEU A 145 -10.67 11.47 -3.21
CA LEU A 145 -11.54 10.34 -2.91
C LEU A 145 -12.72 10.31 -3.88
N LEU A 146 -12.85 9.23 -4.64
CA LEU A 146 -13.94 8.99 -5.58
C LEU A 146 -15.12 8.28 -4.93
N SER A 147 -14.84 7.21 -4.19
CA SER A 147 -15.85 6.41 -3.51
C SER A 147 -15.24 5.56 -2.39
N LYS A 148 -16.11 5.04 -1.53
CA LYS A 148 -15.77 4.01 -0.54
C LYS A 148 -16.72 2.82 -0.67
N LEU A 149 -16.17 1.63 -0.58
CA LEU A 149 -16.91 0.40 -0.45
C LEU A 149 -17.07 0.10 1.03
N ASP A 150 -18.27 0.39 1.54
CA ASP A 150 -18.68 0.18 2.93
C ASP A 150 -20.19 0.07 2.96
N LYS A 151 -20.72 -0.87 3.73
CA LYS A 151 -22.18 -1.01 3.93
C LYS A 151 -22.76 -0.07 4.98
N GLY A 152 -21.93 0.71 5.67
CA GLY A 152 -22.37 1.57 6.77
C GLY A 152 -22.86 0.80 8.01
N THR A 153 -22.55 -0.50 8.09
CA THR A 153 -22.96 -1.38 9.20
C THR A 153 -21.81 -1.73 10.14
N GLY A 154 -20.69 -1.05 9.98
CA GLY A 154 -19.46 -1.29 10.76
C GLY A 154 -18.70 -2.56 10.37
N PRO A 155 -17.61 -2.87 11.09
CA PRO A 155 -16.79 -4.05 10.84
C PRO A 155 -17.56 -5.36 10.96
N GLY A 156 -17.21 -6.36 10.15
CA GLY A 156 -17.84 -7.67 10.24
C GLY A 156 -17.49 -8.60 9.10
N VAL A 157 -18.10 -9.78 9.11
CA VAL A 157 -17.86 -10.87 8.15
C VAL A 157 -19.03 -11.11 7.19
N LEU A 158 -20.06 -10.28 7.24
CA LEU A 158 -21.17 -10.38 6.31
C LEU A 158 -20.83 -9.76 4.95
N PRO A 159 -21.51 -10.15 3.87
CA PRO A 159 -21.25 -9.57 2.55
C PRO A 159 -21.28 -8.04 2.55
N GLY A 160 -20.18 -7.42 2.12
CA GLY A 160 -19.97 -5.98 2.09
C GLY A 160 -19.49 -5.35 3.41
N GLN A 161 -19.18 -6.16 4.41
CA GLN A 161 -18.43 -5.76 5.60
C GLN A 161 -16.97 -6.19 5.48
N PHE A 162 -16.09 -5.51 6.18
CA PHE A 162 -14.67 -5.83 6.29
C PHE A 162 -14.24 -5.82 7.76
N ILE A 163 -13.17 -6.58 8.07
CA ILE A 163 -12.46 -6.50 9.35
C ILE A 163 -11.13 -5.79 9.14
N SER A 164 -10.36 -6.25 8.16
CA SER A 164 -9.05 -5.70 7.81
C SER A 164 -8.76 -5.97 6.33
N PRO A 165 -9.21 -5.15 5.38
CA PRO A 165 -8.97 -5.33 3.95
C PRO A 165 -7.48 -5.18 3.66
N HIS A 166 -6.77 -6.30 3.72
CA HIS A 166 -5.31 -6.36 3.84
C HIS A 166 -4.59 -6.47 2.49
N SER A 167 -5.22 -7.09 1.51
CA SER A 167 -4.70 -7.22 0.16
C SER A 167 -5.79 -7.02 -0.88
N ILE A 168 -5.41 -6.49 -2.05
CA ILE A 168 -6.32 -6.19 -3.16
C ILE A 168 -5.69 -6.68 -4.45
N ALA A 169 -6.49 -7.32 -5.30
CA ALA A 169 -6.12 -7.67 -6.66
C ALA A 169 -7.26 -7.31 -7.61
N ILE A 170 -6.92 -7.00 -8.85
CA ILE A 170 -7.85 -6.71 -9.94
C ILE A 170 -7.54 -7.68 -11.07
N ASP A 171 -8.54 -8.33 -11.62
CA ASP A 171 -8.35 -9.19 -12.77
C ASP A 171 -8.52 -8.43 -14.10
N SER A 172 -8.35 -9.13 -15.22
CA SER A 172 -8.44 -8.54 -16.56
C SER A 172 -9.86 -8.13 -16.97
N LEU A 173 -10.88 -8.53 -16.21
CA LEU A 173 -12.29 -8.14 -16.43
C LEU A 173 -12.64 -6.90 -15.58
N GLY A 174 -11.77 -6.50 -14.67
CA GLY A 174 -11.99 -5.41 -13.72
C GLY A 174 -12.65 -5.85 -12.43
N ASP A 175 -12.76 -7.16 -12.19
CA ASP A 175 -13.29 -7.67 -10.92
C ASP A 175 -12.28 -7.50 -9.80
N LEU A 176 -12.77 -7.06 -8.64
CA LEU A 176 -11.97 -6.72 -7.48
C LEU A 176 -12.00 -7.86 -6.45
N TYR A 177 -10.83 -8.35 -6.09
CA TYR A 177 -10.63 -9.36 -5.06
C TYR A 177 -9.99 -8.74 -3.84
N ILE A 178 -10.62 -8.90 -2.68
CA ILE A 178 -10.18 -8.32 -1.42
C ILE A 178 -9.88 -9.45 -0.43
N GLY A 179 -8.62 -9.54 -0.02
CA GLY A 179 -8.20 -10.43 1.06
C GLY A 179 -8.37 -9.72 2.41
N ASP A 180 -9.32 -10.22 3.19
CA ASP A 180 -9.67 -9.67 4.51
C ASP A 180 -9.08 -10.56 5.61
N VAL A 181 -8.38 -9.96 6.58
CA VAL A 181 -7.72 -10.67 7.67
C VAL A 181 -8.50 -10.45 8.97
N ALA A 182 -8.91 -11.56 9.60
CA ALA A 182 -9.63 -11.57 10.87
C ALA A 182 -8.72 -11.92 12.06
#